data_43b19be2d27216afcb48eca37e47f6ed
#
_entry.id   43b19be2d27216afcb48eca37e47f6ed
#
_cell.length_a   1.000
_cell.length_b   1.000
_cell.length_c   1.000
_cell.angle_alpha   90.00
_cell.angle_beta   90.00
_cell.angle_gamma   90.00
#
_symmetry.space_group_name_H-M   'P 1'
#
loop_
_entity.id
_entity.type
_entity.pdbx_description
1 polymer ?
#
loop_
_entity_poly.entity_id
_entity_poly.type
_entity_poly.pdbx_seq_one_letter_code
_entity_poly.pdbx_strand_id
1 'polypeptide(L)'
;MGRLGNSYRNKQRNFEQPAGKFCRQAQAGFPPLQGSLCASGRWVGMNSPILQPGCTVWRIEHAQKAAILVDGAAFFAAVRGAFLKARRSILIVGWDIDSRTELQGDAPPSDGRPVDLAAFLTELVNERPELRVHLLLWDYSLLYAHERELLPRLSLQWQMPPQVTFCLDSTVPFGSSQHQKLVIVDDALAFSGGLDLTIRRWDTQRHDLDNSRRADPDGEPYRPFHDVQMMVDGEAARALALLAWQRWCHAKGGEAAIEPAGDPWPEGFPPEFTDVQVGIARTQPRYNGEAGVHEIEALFLASIGHAEHSIYIENQFTTSPRIALRIARQLERQPQLEVVIVAPRSHDSIVERRTMRNGRIRFWRIVTRAGGDRVRLVY
;
A
#
# COMPACT_ATOMS: atom_id res chain seq x y z
N MET A 1 -40.36 19.95 -39.08
CA MET A 1 -40.96 18.65 -39.48
C MET A 1 -39.84 17.74 -39.95
N GLY A 2 -39.68 16.57 -39.39
CA GLY A 2 -38.66 15.60 -39.84
C GLY A 2 -37.87 15.00 -38.72
N ARG A 3 -38.34 13.92 -38.21
CA ARG A 3 -37.82 12.95 -37.22
C ARG A 3 -36.34 12.66 -37.37
N LEU A 4 -35.60 12.76 -36.28
CA LEU A 4 -34.40 11.98 -36.00
C LEU A 4 -34.56 11.38 -34.61
N GLY A 5 -35.14 10.20 -34.58
CA GLY A 5 -35.31 9.38 -33.42
C GLY A 5 -34.39 8.14 -33.52
N ASN A 6 -33.90 7.72 -32.36
CA ASN A 6 -33.49 6.36 -32.04
C ASN A 6 -32.33 5.71 -32.83
N SER A 7 -31.14 5.87 -32.31
CA SER A 7 -30.06 4.89 -32.54
C SER A 7 -29.05 4.77 -31.38
N TYR A 8 -29.50 4.80 -30.11
CA TYR A 8 -28.64 4.57 -28.94
C TYR A 8 -29.21 3.53 -27.96
N ARG A 9 -29.87 2.53 -28.47
CA ARG A 9 -30.28 1.35 -27.67
C ARG A 9 -30.04 0.09 -28.50
N ASN A 10 -28.81 -0.43 -28.53
CA ASN A 10 -28.54 -1.86 -28.78
C ASN A 10 -27.03 -2.13 -28.91
N LYS A 11 -26.26 -1.97 -27.81
CA LYS A 11 -24.94 -2.63 -27.64
C LYS A 11 -24.65 -2.92 -26.16
N GLN A 12 -25.66 -3.33 -25.40
CA GLN A 12 -25.47 -3.93 -24.08
C GLN A 12 -26.14 -5.30 -24.06
N ARG A 13 -25.62 -6.24 -24.80
CA ARG A 13 -25.86 -7.67 -24.57
C ARG A 13 -24.64 -8.44 -24.99
N ASN A 14 -24.19 -9.28 -24.07
CA ASN A 14 -23.13 -10.28 -24.14
C ASN A 14 -21.77 -9.85 -23.57
N PHE A 15 -21.70 -9.74 -22.25
CA PHE A 15 -20.51 -10.09 -21.46
C PHE A 15 -20.96 -10.50 -20.04
N GLU A 16 -21.85 -11.50 -19.97
CA GLU A 16 -21.99 -12.31 -18.76
C GLU A 16 -21.19 -13.58 -18.97
N GLN A 17 -19.92 -13.56 -18.53
CA GLN A 17 -19.20 -14.76 -18.16
C GLN A 17 -18.91 -14.70 -16.66
N PRO A 18 -19.13 -15.80 -15.93
CA PRO A 18 -19.05 -15.80 -14.48
C PRO A 18 -17.59 -15.71 -14.02
N ALA A 19 -17.19 -14.57 -13.47
CA ALA A 19 -15.89 -14.31 -12.85
C ALA A 19 -15.54 -15.26 -11.68
N GLY A 20 -16.45 -16.16 -11.32
CA GLY A 20 -16.31 -17.01 -10.12
C GLY A 20 -15.52 -18.31 -10.28
N LYS A 21 -15.06 -18.69 -11.47
CA LYS A 21 -14.39 -20.00 -11.67
C LYS A 21 -12.86 -19.91 -11.77
N PHE A 22 -12.29 -18.78 -12.13
CA PHE A 22 -10.86 -18.66 -12.44
C PHE A 22 -9.95 -18.33 -11.25
N CYS A 23 -10.46 -17.74 -10.20
CA CYS A 23 -9.65 -17.40 -9.01
C CYS A 23 -9.32 -18.64 -8.11
N ARG A 24 -9.93 -19.81 -8.35
CA ARG A 24 -9.69 -21.02 -7.54
C ARG A 24 -8.41 -21.77 -7.89
N GLN A 25 -7.86 -21.60 -9.10
CA GLN A 25 -6.66 -22.34 -9.52
C GLN A 25 -5.35 -21.71 -9.08
N ALA A 26 -5.29 -20.38 -8.89
CA ALA A 26 -4.09 -19.73 -8.34
C ALA A 26 -3.79 -20.11 -6.88
N GLN A 27 -4.75 -20.70 -6.17
CA GLN A 27 -4.57 -21.24 -4.81
C GLN A 27 -4.02 -22.66 -4.79
N ALA A 28 -3.96 -23.36 -5.94
CA ALA A 28 -3.63 -24.79 -6.00
C ALA A 28 -2.12 -25.08 -5.86
N GLY A 29 -1.26 -24.09 -5.85
CA GLY A 29 0.20 -24.26 -5.64
C GLY A 29 0.66 -24.18 -4.18
N PHE A 30 -0.22 -23.81 -3.25
CA PHE A 30 0.09 -23.73 -1.83
C PHE A 30 -0.77 -24.71 -1.05
N PRO A 31 -0.20 -25.45 -0.08
CA PRO A 31 -0.99 -26.37 0.72
C PRO A 31 -2.15 -25.65 1.41
N PRO A 32 -3.35 -26.25 1.50
CA PRO A 32 -4.46 -25.63 2.20
C PRO A 32 -4.09 -25.46 3.67
N LEU A 33 -4.23 -24.23 4.16
CA LEU A 33 -4.09 -23.93 5.59
C LEU A 33 -5.17 -24.68 6.36
N GLN A 34 -4.78 -25.75 7.07
CA GLN A 34 -5.61 -26.34 8.12
C GLN A 34 -5.62 -25.39 9.31
N GLY A 35 -6.60 -24.50 9.41
CA GLY A 35 -6.77 -23.57 10.51
C GLY A 35 -8.24 -23.30 10.76
N SER A 36 -8.70 -23.62 11.95
CA SER A 36 -10.06 -23.41 12.44
C SER A 36 -10.42 -21.94 12.52
N LEU A 37 -11.64 -21.63 12.12
CA LEU A 37 -12.32 -20.34 12.28
C LEU A 37 -12.14 -19.75 13.67
N CYS A 38 -11.68 -18.50 13.76
CA CYS A 38 -11.70 -17.67 14.97
C CYS A 38 -13.12 -17.32 15.43
N ALA A 39 -13.96 -18.30 15.69
CA ALA A 39 -15.32 -18.13 16.21
C ALA A 39 -15.39 -18.18 17.75
N SER A 40 -14.31 -18.49 18.44
CA SER A 40 -14.32 -18.63 19.91
C SER A 40 -12.97 -18.20 20.48
N GLY A 41 -12.80 -16.98 20.88
CA GLY A 41 -11.78 -16.37 21.73
C GLY A 41 -10.74 -17.23 22.47
N ARG A 42 -10.35 -18.38 21.95
CA ARG A 42 -9.35 -19.30 22.52
C ARG A 42 -8.15 -19.41 21.61
N TRP A 43 -7.02 -19.06 22.14
CA TRP A 43 -5.70 -19.07 21.55
C TRP A 43 -5.14 -20.50 21.53
N VAL A 44 -4.82 -21.03 20.37
CA VAL A 44 -4.15 -22.34 20.24
C VAL A 44 -2.81 -22.13 19.53
N GLY A 45 -1.77 -22.25 20.31
CA GLY A 45 -0.39 -22.64 20.01
C GLY A 45 0.24 -22.24 18.68
N MET A 46 0.75 -21.00 18.57
CA MET A 46 1.86 -20.64 17.71
C MET A 46 2.81 -19.72 18.49
N ASN A 47 4.09 -19.66 18.09
CA ASN A 47 5.16 -18.97 18.83
C ASN A 47 4.98 -17.45 19.02
N SER A 48 3.96 -16.83 18.42
CA SER A 48 3.61 -15.43 18.65
C SER A 48 2.14 -15.29 19.03
N PRO A 49 1.83 -14.67 20.16
CA PRO A 49 0.44 -14.41 20.57
C PRO A 49 -0.25 -13.35 19.70
N ILE A 50 0.51 -12.60 18.87
CA ILE A 50 0.02 -11.50 18.04
C ILE A 50 -0.22 -11.97 16.60
N LEU A 51 0.73 -12.70 16.00
CA LEU A 51 0.64 -13.13 14.61
C LEU A 51 -0.10 -14.47 14.50
N GLN A 52 -1.35 -14.45 14.06
CA GLN A 52 -2.22 -15.63 13.96
C GLN A 52 -2.83 -15.73 12.57
N PRO A 53 -2.38 -16.68 11.72
CA PRO A 53 -2.93 -16.92 10.40
C PRO A 53 -4.44 -17.15 10.41
N GLY A 54 -5.14 -16.49 9.49
CA GLY A 54 -6.60 -16.54 9.37
C GLY A 54 -7.36 -15.72 10.42
N CYS A 55 -6.64 -14.97 11.29
CA CYS A 55 -7.23 -14.12 12.33
C CYS A 55 -6.62 -12.69 12.28
N THR A 56 -5.37 -12.54 12.69
CA THR A 56 -4.66 -11.26 12.72
C THR A 56 -3.78 -11.05 11.51
N VAL A 57 -3.43 -12.11 10.83
CA VAL A 57 -2.67 -12.09 9.57
C VAL A 57 -3.26 -13.10 8.59
N TRP A 58 -3.10 -12.84 7.31
CA TRP A 58 -3.42 -13.80 6.26
C TRP A 58 -2.48 -14.98 6.28
N ARG A 59 -1.17 -14.68 6.32
CA ARG A 59 -0.07 -15.64 6.31
C ARG A 59 1.10 -15.15 7.16
N ILE A 60 1.95 -16.08 7.54
CA ILE A 60 3.30 -15.81 8.04
C ILE A 60 4.24 -16.49 7.05
N GLU A 61 5.10 -15.71 6.41
CA GLU A 61 5.99 -16.18 5.37
C GLU A 61 7.44 -15.81 5.70
N HIS A 62 8.37 -16.61 5.20
CA HIS A 62 9.80 -16.39 5.44
C HIS A 62 10.38 -15.35 4.48
N ALA A 63 11.21 -14.44 4.98
CA ALA A 63 12.07 -13.56 4.22
C ALA A 63 13.53 -13.85 4.55
N GLN A 64 14.37 -14.05 3.54
CA GLN A 64 15.82 -14.14 3.76
C GLN A 64 16.39 -12.76 4.11
N LYS A 65 15.84 -11.71 3.52
CA LYS A 65 16.23 -10.33 3.75
C LYS A 65 14.99 -9.46 3.94
N ALA A 66 15.02 -8.60 4.96
CA ALA A 66 14.02 -7.56 5.17
C ALA A 66 14.71 -6.26 5.58
N ALA A 67 14.15 -5.12 5.14
CA ALA A 67 14.60 -3.79 5.52
C ALA A 67 13.42 -2.84 5.68
N ILE A 68 13.55 -1.88 6.57
CA ILE A 68 12.61 -0.79 6.78
C ILE A 68 13.16 0.45 6.10
N LEU A 69 12.42 1.00 5.16
CA LEU A 69 12.78 2.20 4.43
C LEU A 69 11.99 3.37 5.02
N VAL A 70 12.70 4.26 5.67
CA VAL A 70 12.11 5.44 6.31
C VAL A 70 12.19 6.60 5.33
N ASP A 71 11.03 7.17 5.01
CA ASP A 71 10.80 8.31 4.14
C ASP A 71 11.06 8.09 2.64
N GLY A 72 10.57 9.04 1.86
CA GLY A 72 10.55 8.94 0.40
C GLY A 72 11.93 8.82 -0.24
N ALA A 73 12.95 9.49 0.30
CA ALA A 73 14.30 9.42 -0.25
C ALA A 73 14.88 8.00 -0.22
N ALA A 74 14.72 7.29 0.91
CA ALA A 74 15.16 5.90 1.03
C ALA A 74 14.34 4.98 0.12
N PHE A 75 13.01 5.15 0.13
CA PHE A 75 12.10 4.32 -0.68
C PHE A 75 12.34 4.49 -2.18
N PHE A 76 12.38 5.73 -2.69
CA PHE A 76 12.55 5.97 -4.13
C PHE A 76 13.92 5.51 -4.64
N ALA A 77 14.99 5.69 -3.84
CA ALA A 77 16.31 5.17 -4.20
C ALA A 77 16.32 3.62 -4.22
N ALA A 78 15.71 2.96 -3.24
CA ALA A 78 15.63 1.51 -3.21
C ALA A 78 14.81 0.95 -4.38
N VAL A 79 13.67 1.57 -4.69
CA VAL A 79 12.83 1.20 -5.85
C VAL A 79 13.62 1.38 -7.15
N ARG A 80 14.32 2.50 -7.34
CA ARG A 80 15.19 2.72 -8.50
C ARG A 80 16.23 1.62 -8.63
N GLY A 81 16.94 1.32 -7.55
CA GLY A 81 17.96 0.26 -7.55
C GLY A 81 17.40 -1.12 -7.89
N ALA A 82 16.19 -1.43 -7.40
CA ALA A 82 15.49 -2.68 -7.72
C ALA A 82 15.06 -2.73 -9.19
N PHE A 83 14.54 -1.63 -9.75
CA PHE A 83 14.14 -1.55 -11.16
C PHE A 83 15.34 -1.69 -12.09
N LEU A 84 16.52 -1.19 -11.72
CA LEU A 84 17.76 -1.40 -12.48
C LEU A 84 18.14 -2.88 -12.58
N LYS A 85 17.74 -3.71 -11.63
CA LYS A 85 17.98 -5.16 -11.61
C LYS A 85 16.83 -5.99 -12.17
N ALA A 86 15.67 -5.39 -12.43
CA ALA A 86 14.49 -6.08 -12.95
C ALA A 86 14.79 -6.75 -14.31
N ARG A 87 14.32 -7.98 -14.48
CA ARG A 87 14.55 -8.78 -15.70
C ARG A 87 13.27 -9.14 -16.43
N ARG A 88 12.18 -9.37 -15.71
CA ARG A 88 10.93 -9.90 -16.26
C ARG A 88 9.74 -8.99 -16.05
N SER A 89 9.51 -8.56 -14.81
CA SER A 89 8.31 -7.83 -14.48
C SER A 89 8.50 -6.79 -13.38
N ILE A 90 7.81 -5.68 -13.54
CA ILE A 90 7.57 -4.68 -12.49
C ILE A 90 6.06 -4.50 -12.38
N LEU A 91 5.48 -4.76 -11.20
CA LEU A 91 4.08 -4.51 -10.94
C LEU A 91 3.95 -3.46 -9.83
N ILE A 92 3.32 -2.35 -10.13
CA ILE A 92 3.07 -1.24 -9.22
C ILE A 92 1.58 -1.16 -8.97
N VAL A 93 1.17 -1.32 -7.71
CA VAL A 93 -0.21 -1.14 -7.24
C VAL A 93 -0.22 0.06 -6.31
N GLY A 94 -0.98 1.08 -6.65
CA GLY A 94 -1.02 2.33 -5.89
C GLY A 94 -2.42 2.92 -5.78
N TRP A 95 -2.57 3.80 -4.80
CA TRP A 95 -3.70 4.69 -4.72
C TRP A 95 -3.53 5.83 -5.72
N ASP A 96 -2.28 6.30 -5.90
CA ASP A 96 -1.86 7.30 -6.85
C ASP A 96 -0.48 6.98 -7.46
N ILE A 97 -0.28 7.30 -8.73
CA ILE A 97 1.01 7.24 -9.42
C ILE A 97 1.11 8.48 -10.30
N ASP A 98 2.20 9.24 -10.17
CA ASP A 98 2.48 10.38 -11.05
C ASP A 98 3.70 10.06 -11.92
N SER A 99 3.57 10.28 -13.23
CA SER A 99 4.60 10.01 -14.23
C SER A 99 5.89 10.80 -13.99
N ARG A 100 5.80 11.96 -13.36
CA ARG A 100 6.86 12.90 -13.06
C ARG A 100 7.53 12.66 -11.72
N THR A 101 7.14 11.61 -10.99
CA THR A 101 7.76 11.27 -9.70
C THR A 101 9.24 11.02 -9.87
N GLU A 102 10.06 11.77 -9.18
CA GLU A 102 11.51 11.62 -9.22
C GLU A 102 11.97 10.44 -8.35
N LEU A 103 12.50 9.38 -8.99
CA LEU A 103 13.09 8.23 -8.30
C LEU A 103 14.52 8.53 -7.87
N GLN A 104 14.67 9.33 -6.81
CA GLN A 104 15.97 9.75 -6.29
C GLN A 104 16.05 9.64 -4.75
N GLY A 105 17.25 9.39 -4.27
CA GLY A 105 17.56 9.34 -2.86
C GLY A 105 17.92 10.70 -2.25
N ASP A 106 18.69 10.67 -1.16
CA ASP A 106 19.25 11.87 -0.55
C ASP A 106 20.30 12.55 -1.47
N ALA A 107 20.99 11.77 -2.30
CA ALA A 107 21.78 12.29 -3.41
C ALA A 107 21.11 11.97 -4.75
N PRO A 108 21.30 12.81 -5.79
CA PRO A 108 20.87 12.48 -7.15
C PRO A 108 21.51 11.17 -7.62
N PRO A 109 20.78 10.35 -8.42
CA PRO A 109 21.36 9.13 -8.96
C PRO A 109 22.52 9.43 -9.91
N SER A 110 23.55 8.57 -9.89
CA SER A 110 24.75 8.71 -10.71
C SER A 110 24.78 7.74 -11.91
N ASP A 111 23.69 7.06 -12.20
CA ASP A 111 23.59 6.05 -13.26
C ASP A 111 23.36 6.65 -14.67
N GLY A 112 23.27 7.97 -14.78
CA GLY A 112 23.10 8.69 -16.03
C GLY A 112 21.72 8.57 -16.69
N ARG A 113 20.74 7.98 -15.98
CA ARG A 113 19.38 7.74 -16.47
C ARG A 113 18.40 8.81 -16.00
N PRO A 114 17.26 8.98 -16.69
CA PRO A 114 16.19 9.87 -16.24
C PRO A 114 15.81 9.64 -14.77
N VAL A 115 15.45 10.71 -14.09
CA VAL A 115 14.96 10.62 -12.70
C VAL A 115 13.45 10.40 -12.63
N ASP A 116 12.71 10.94 -13.60
CA ASP A 116 11.25 10.81 -13.69
C ASP A 116 10.83 9.36 -13.93
N LEU A 117 9.84 8.90 -13.19
CA LEU A 117 9.32 7.53 -13.21
C LEU A 117 8.99 7.05 -14.63
N ALA A 118 8.23 7.84 -15.41
CA ALA A 118 7.82 7.43 -16.75
C ALA A 118 9.00 7.36 -17.74
N ALA A 119 9.88 8.36 -17.73
CA ALA A 119 11.06 8.38 -18.58
C ALA A 119 12.03 7.23 -18.23
N PHE A 120 12.23 6.99 -16.93
CA PHE A 120 13.05 5.90 -16.42
C PHE A 120 12.51 4.52 -16.83
N LEU A 121 11.21 4.26 -16.61
CA LEU A 121 10.60 2.99 -17.01
C LEU A 121 10.63 2.79 -18.51
N THR A 122 10.42 3.86 -19.30
CA THR A 122 10.49 3.82 -20.77
C THR A 122 11.88 3.41 -21.25
N GLU A 123 12.93 3.98 -20.67
CA GLU A 123 14.30 3.62 -21.00
C GLU A 123 14.59 2.15 -20.65
N LEU A 124 14.18 1.69 -19.47
CA LEU A 124 14.39 0.30 -19.04
C LEU A 124 13.75 -0.71 -19.98
N VAL A 125 12.50 -0.50 -20.41
CA VAL A 125 11.81 -1.45 -21.30
C VAL A 125 12.31 -1.39 -22.73
N ASN A 126 12.84 -0.25 -23.18
CA ASN A 126 13.50 -0.13 -24.48
C ASN A 126 14.83 -0.91 -24.52
N GLU A 127 15.59 -0.88 -23.43
CA GLU A 127 16.83 -1.66 -23.27
C GLU A 127 16.57 -3.16 -23.06
N ARG A 128 15.42 -3.51 -22.46
CA ARG A 128 15.05 -4.87 -22.07
C ARG A 128 13.70 -5.23 -22.69
N PRO A 129 13.65 -5.70 -23.94
CA PRO A 129 12.39 -5.99 -24.65
C PRO A 129 11.49 -7.02 -23.94
N GLU A 130 12.07 -7.89 -23.12
CA GLU A 130 11.32 -8.90 -22.33
C GLU A 130 10.72 -8.34 -21.03
N LEU A 131 11.18 -7.19 -20.56
CA LEU A 131 10.66 -6.59 -19.34
C LEU A 131 9.22 -6.09 -19.55
N ARG A 132 8.33 -6.46 -18.65
CA ARG A 132 6.93 -6.02 -18.63
C ARG A 132 6.66 -5.17 -17.40
N VAL A 133 6.03 -4.03 -17.59
CA VAL A 133 5.65 -3.12 -16.51
C VAL A 133 4.13 -3.03 -16.43
N HIS A 134 3.59 -3.20 -15.24
CA HIS A 134 2.16 -3.17 -14.97
C HIS A 134 1.86 -2.11 -13.90
N LEU A 135 1.00 -1.15 -14.22
CA LEU A 135 0.61 -0.04 -13.36
C LEU A 135 -0.87 -0.17 -13.04
N LEU A 136 -1.22 -0.40 -11.79
CA LEU A 136 -2.60 -0.51 -11.31
C LEU A 136 -2.91 0.61 -10.33
N LEU A 137 -3.81 1.50 -10.71
CA LEU A 137 -4.27 2.60 -9.88
C LEU A 137 -5.74 2.42 -9.52
N TRP A 138 -6.12 2.95 -8.39
CA TRP A 138 -7.52 3.10 -8.04
C TRP A 138 -8.23 4.03 -9.03
N ASP A 139 -9.39 3.57 -9.57
CA ASP A 139 -10.24 4.38 -10.43
C ASP A 139 -11.01 5.40 -9.58
N TYR A 140 -10.52 6.60 -9.60
CA TYR A 140 -11.05 7.71 -8.83
C TYR A 140 -12.44 8.12 -9.27
N SER A 141 -13.32 8.34 -8.31
CA SER A 141 -14.49 9.21 -8.56
C SER A 141 -14.01 10.65 -8.78
N LEU A 142 -14.71 11.40 -9.64
CA LEU A 142 -14.47 12.81 -9.99
C LEU A 142 -14.26 13.76 -8.78
N LEU A 143 -14.57 13.32 -7.56
CA LEU A 143 -14.42 14.08 -6.31
C LEU A 143 -12.99 14.49 -5.97
N TYR A 144 -11.99 13.74 -6.45
CA TYR A 144 -10.58 13.98 -6.16
C TYR A 144 -9.75 14.31 -7.41
N ALA A 145 -10.37 14.47 -8.56
CA ALA A 145 -9.68 14.67 -9.84
C ALA A 145 -8.78 15.93 -9.89
N HIS A 146 -9.01 16.90 -9.01
CA HIS A 146 -8.21 18.12 -8.94
C HIS A 146 -6.90 17.98 -8.13
N GLU A 147 -6.72 16.87 -7.42
CA GLU A 147 -5.52 16.59 -6.62
C GLU A 147 -4.49 15.73 -7.38
N ARG A 148 -4.79 15.34 -8.62
CA ARG A 148 -3.97 14.42 -9.45
C ARG A 148 -3.54 15.04 -10.78
N GLU A 149 -2.56 14.40 -11.40
CA GLU A 149 -2.26 14.61 -12.82
C GLU A 149 -3.55 14.47 -13.63
N LEU A 150 -3.95 15.55 -14.30
CA LEU A 150 -5.14 15.58 -15.14
C LEU A 150 -5.00 14.56 -16.27
N LEU A 151 -5.85 13.52 -16.26
CA LEU A 151 -5.91 12.48 -17.26
C LEU A 151 -4.66 11.58 -17.31
N PRO A 152 -4.35 10.80 -16.24
CA PRO A 152 -3.27 9.81 -16.29
C PRO A 152 -3.38 8.85 -17.49
N ARG A 153 -4.61 8.60 -17.95
CA ARG A 153 -4.86 7.81 -19.16
C ARG A 153 -4.29 8.44 -20.44
N LEU A 154 -4.31 9.75 -20.56
CA LEU A 154 -3.86 10.41 -21.80
C LEU A 154 -2.37 10.70 -21.77
N SER A 155 -1.81 11.11 -20.65
CA SER A 155 -0.38 11.38 -20.53
C SER A 155 0.45 10.10 -20.47
N LEU A 156 0.00 9.09 -19.73
CA LEU A 156 0.72 7.82 -19.57
C LEU A 156 0.52 6.84 -20.75
N GLN A 157 -0.68 6.71 -21.32
CA GLN A 157 -0.94 5.74 -22.39
C GLN A 157 -0.41 6.14 -23.76
N TRP A 158 -0.30 7.44 -24.08
CA TRP A 158 0.09 7.89 -25.41
C TRP A 158 1.59 7.90 -25.65
N GLN A 159 2.40 7.84 -24.61
CA GLN A 159 3.86 7.93 -24.71
C GLN A 159 4.59 6.68 -24.22
N MET A 160 3.86 5.69 -23.66
CA MET A 160 4.50 4.51 -23.10
C MET A 160 4.69 3.39 -24.13
N PRO A 161 5.84 2.71 -24.10
CA PRO A 161 6.08 1.52 -24.90
C PRO A 161 5.03 0.42 -24.66
N PRO A 162 4.80 -0.49 -25.63
CA PRO A 162 3.79 -1.55 -25.53
C PRO A 162 4.04 -2.53 -24.36
N GLN A 163 5.26 -2.56 -23.82
CA GLN A 163 5.62 -3.36 -22.65
C GLN A 163 5.06 -2.79 -21.34
N VAL A 164 4.64 -1.51 -21.33
CA VAL A 164 4.04 -0.87 -20.15
C VAL A 164 2.52 -0.92 -20.27
N THR A 165 1.88 -1.56 -19.31
CA THR A 165 0.42 -1.70 -19.28
C THR A 165 -0.14 -0.97 -18.08
N PHE A 166 -1.13 -0.11 -18.34
CA PHE A 166 -1.84 0.67 -17.33
C PHE A 166 -3.27 0.16 -17.15
N CYS A 167 -3.75 0.09 -15.91
CA CYS A 167 -5.10 -0.30 -15.57
C CYS A 167 -5.65 0.56 -14.42
N LEU A 168 -6.89 1.01 -14.55
CA LEU A 168 -7.65 1.63 -13.46
C LEU A 168 -8.53 0.58 -12.80
N ASP A 169 -8.48 0.50 -11.47
CA ASP A 169 -9.21 -0.44 -10.66
C ASP A 169 -10.47 0.21 -10.06
N SER A 170 -11.62 -0.12 -10.59
CA SER A 170 -12.95 0.27 -10.10
C SER A 170 -13.65 -0.84 -9.30
N THR A 171 -12.95 -1.94 -8.99
CA THR A 171 -13.54 -3.14 -8.39
C THR A 171 -13.64 -3.04 -6.86
N VAL A 172 -14.18 -1.93 -6.37
CA VAL A 172 -14.46 -1.69 -4.94
C VAL A 172 -15.87 -1.14 -4.76
N PRO A 173 -16.51 -1.33 -3.59
CA PRO A 173 -17.83 -0.76 -3.31
C PRO A 173 -17.82 0.77 -3.42
N PHE A 174 -18.96 1.34 -3.77
CA PHE A 174 -19.13 2.79 -3.74
C PHE A 174 -18.77 3.36 -2.35
N GLY A 175 -17.96 4.41 -2.33
CA GLY A 175 -17.47 5.02 -1.09
C GLY A 175 -16.26 4.32 -0.44
N SER A 176 -15.74 3.26 -1.06
CA SER A 176 -14.48 2.63 -0.70
C SER A 176 -13.36 3.06 -1.65
N SER A 177 -12.11 2.82 -1.24
CA SER A 177 -10.94 3.06 -2.09
C SER A 177 -10.02 1.84 -2.10
N GLN A 178 -9.39 1.60 -3.25
CA GLN A 178 -8.21 0.76 -3.32
C GLN A 178 -7.03 1.55 -2.76
N HIS A 179 -6.47 1.11 -1.62
CA HIS A 179 -5.43 1.87 -0.91
C HIS A 179 -4.14 1.08 -0.65
N GLN A 180 -3.99 -0.06 -1.32
CA GLN A 180 -2.75 -0.85 -1.27
C GLN A 180 -1.64 -0.11 -2.00
N LYS A 181 -0.45 -0.16 -1.42
CA LYS A 181 0.78 0.35 -2.02
C LYS A 181 1.78 -0.78 -2.04
N LEU A 182 1.94 -1.36 -3.23
CA LEU A 182 2.83 -2.49 -3.47
C LEU A 182 3.68 -2.20 -4.69
N VAL A 183 4.96 -2.46 -4.59
CA VAL A 183 5.87 -2.53 -5.74
C VAL A 183 6.49 -3.92 -5.74
N ILE A 184 6.26 -4.67 -6.80
CA ILE A 184 6.76 -6.05 -6.96
C ILE A 184 7.75 -6.05 -8.11
N VAL A 185 8.92 -6.61 -7.90
CA VAL A 185 9.96 -6.74 -8.91
C VAL A 185 10.31 -8.21 -9.11
N ASP A 186 10.10 -8.71 -10.32
CA ASP A 186 10.38 -10.08 -10.73
C ASP A 186 9.76 -11.15 -9.82
N ASP A 187 8.65 -10.85 -9.14
CA ASP A 187 7.99 -11.67 -8.12
C ASP A 187 8.94 -12.16 -6.99
N ALA A 188 10.13 -11.60 -6.90
CA ALA A 188 11.21 -11.98 -6.00
C ALA A 188 11.51 -10.92 -4.92
N LEU A 189 11.13 -9.67 -5.16
CA LEU A 189 11.25 -8.55 -4.23
C LEU A 189 9.93 -7.81 -4.14
N ALA A 190 9.55 -7.43 -2.93
CA ALA A 190 8.33 -6.66 -2.69
C ALA A 190 8.58 -5.49 -1.75
N PHE A 191 7.96 -4.35 -2.06
CA PHE A 191 7.83 -3.19 -1.18
C PHE A 191 6.37 -3.05 -0.77
N SER A 192 6.13 -2.78 0.50
CA SER A 192 4.79 -2.55 1.05
C SER A 192 4.84 -1.53 2.18
N GLY A 193 3.97 -0.53 2.15
CA GLY A 193 3.89 0.50 3.19
C GLY A 193 2.91 1.62 2.87
N GLY A 194 3.20 2.85 3.30
CA GLY A 194 2.32 3.99 3.17
C GLY A 194 2.58 4.89 1.95
N LEU A 195 3.74 4.77 1.28
CA LEU A 195 4.11 5.63 0.16
C LEU A 195 3.65 5.09 -1.20
N ASP A 196 2.96 5.95 -1.95
CA ASP A 196 2.76 5.78 -3.39
C ASP A 196 3.96 6.32 -4.19
N LEU A 197 4.13 5.85 -5.42
CA LEU A 197 5.07 6.46 -6.38
C LEU A 197 4.43 7.70 -7.02
N THR A 198 4.27 8.74 -6.23
CA THR A 198 3.63 9.99 -6.62
C THR A 198 4.40 11.22 -6.13
N ILE A 199 4.09 12.38 -6.66
CA ILE A 199 4.70 13.66 -6.28
C ILE A 199 4.39 14.03 -4.82
N ARG A 200 5.20 14.95 -4.24
CA ARG A 200 5.03 15.45 -2.88
C ARG A 200 5.14 14.36 -1.79
N ARG A 201 5.95 13.32 -2.05
CA ARG A 201 6.23 12.22 -1.11
C ARG A 201 7.71 12.09 -0.78
N TRP A 202 8.58 12.74 -1.57
CA TRP A 202 10.01 12.72 -1.30
C TRP A 202 10.32 13.59 -0.08
N ASP A 203 11.01 13.05 0.89
CA ASP A 203 11.65 13.75 2.01
C ASP A 203 12.75 12.87 2.57
N THR A 204 13.61 13.44 3.42
CA THR A 204 14.66 12.75 4.14
C THR A 204 14.33 12.64 5.63
N GLN A 205 14.94 11.72 6.34
CA GLN A 205 14.76 11.53 7.78
C GLN A 205 15.05 12.78 8.63
N ARG A 206 15.72 13.79 8.08
CA ARG A 206 15.99 15.05 8.78
C ARG A 206 14.79 15.97 8.86
N HIS A 207 13.86 15.85 7.92
CA HIS A 207 12.66 16.70 7.81
C HIS A 207 12.98 18.18 7.95
N ASP A 208 14.12 18.63 7.36
CA ASP A 208 14.54 20.03 7.42
C ASP A 208 13.40 20.94 6.98
N LEU A 209 13.09 22.01 7.73
CA LEU A 209 11.97 22.90 7.42
C LEU A 209 12.13 23.53 6.05
N ASP A 210 13.35 23.97 5.72
CA ASP A 210 13.70 24.61 4.46
C ASP A 210 14.56 23.64 3.62
N ASN A 211 13.91 22.85 2.78
CA ASN A 211 14.57 21.98 1.84
C ASN A 211 14.11 22.28 0.41
N SER A 212 14.96 22.92 -0.39
CA SER A 212 14.65 23.32 -1.75
C SER A 212 14.32 22.16 -2.71
N ARG A 213 14.70 20.93 -2.36
CA ARG A 213 14.37 19.73 -3.12
C ARG A 213 12.92 19.24 -2.87
N ARG A 214 12.26 19.73 -1.81
CA ARG A 214 10.83 19.46 -1.63
C ARG A 214 10.00 20.46 -2.44
N ALA A 215 10.12 20.36 -3.74
CA ALA A 215 9.26 21.04 -4.71
C ALA A 215 8.62 19.99 -5.62
N ASP A 216 7.39 20.26 -6.05
CA ASP A 216 6.74 19.41 -7.04
C ASP A 216 7.25 19.75 -8.47
N PRO A 217 6.85 18.98 -9.51
CA PRO A 217 7.28 19.24 -10.88
C PRO A 217 6.89 20.63 -11.43
N ASP A 218 5.93 21.29 -10.80
CA ASP A 218 5.53 22.67 -11.15
C ASP A 218 6.34 23.72 -10.37
N GLY A 219 7.28 23.28 -9.53
CA GLY A 219 8.16 24.14 -8.72
C GLY A 219 7.53 24.60 -7.40
N GLU A 220 6.34 24.11 -7.05
CA GLU A 220 5.68 24.50 -5.81
C GLU A 220 6.25 23.72 -4.61
N PRO A 221 6.72 24.42 -3.55
CA PRO A 221 7.25 23.77 -2.37
C PRO A 221 6.16 23.07 -1.57
N TYR A 222 6.49 21.94 -0.94
CA TYR A 222 5.60 21.21 -0.04
C TYR A 222 6.25 20.95 1.32
N ARG A 223 5.42 20.64 2.30
CA ARG A 223 5.84 20.40 3.69
C ARG A 223 6.59 19.10 3.85
N PRO A 224 7.37 18.92 4.94
CA PRO A 224 7.96 17.64 5.30
C PRO A 224 6.93 16.51 5.24
N PHE A 225 7.37 15.36 4.74
CA PHE A 225 6.51 14.18 4.58
C PHE A 225 7.21 12.97 5.21
N HIS A 226 6.52 12.31 6.13
CA HIS A 226 7.03 11.12 6.81
C HIS A 226 6.14 9.91 6.54
N ASP A 227 6.75 8.81 6.16
CA ASP A 227 6.10 7.51 5.99
C ASP A 227 7.14 6.39 5.95
N VAL A 228 6.68 5.14 6.06
CA VAL A 228 7.57 3.98 6.17
C VAL A 228 7.15 2.90 5.16
N GLN A 229 8.14 2.25 4.55
CA GLN A 229 7.96 1.10 3.68
C GLN A 229 8.77 -0.09 4.20
N MET A 230 8.25 -1.29 4.06
CA MET A 230 9.01 -2.52 4.22
C MET A 230 9.44 -3.05 2.86
N MET A 231 10.68 -3.48 2.74
CA MET A 231 11.24 -4.19 1.59
C MET A 231 11.60 -5.62 2.03
N VAL A 232 11.08 -6.63 1.31
CA VAL A 232 11.27 -8.05 1.63
C VAL A 232 11.51 -8.89 0.38
N ASP A 233 12.26 -9.98 0.54
CA ASP A 233 12.45 -11.01 -0.48
C ASP A 233 11.78 -12.36 -0.08
N GLY A 234 12.13 -13.42 -0.77
CA GLY A 234 11.75 -14.80 -0.43
C GLY A 234 10.24 -15.08 -0.55
N GLU A 235 9.74 -15.95 0.31
CA GLU A 235 8.32 -16.34 0.32
C GLU A 235 7.40 -15.17 0.71
N ALA A 236 7.89 -14.24 1.54
CA ALA A 236 7.16 -13.01 1.89
C ALA A 236 6.91 -12.14 0.65
N ALA A 237 7.93 -11.95 -0.20
CA ALA A 237 7.76 -11.22 -1.46
C ALA A 237 6.81 -11.94 -2.43
N ARG A 238 6.89 -13.27 -2.54
CA ARG A 238 5.96 -14.07 -3.36
C ARG A 238 4.51 -13.94 -2.90
N ALA A 239 4.28 -13.95 -1.59
CA ALA A 239 2.93 -13.78 -1.04
C ALA A 239 2.37 -12.38 -1.34
N LEU A 240 3.19 -11.34 -1.24
CA LEU A 240 2.80 -9.97 -1.62
C LEU A 240 2.58 -9.87 -3.15
N ALA A 241 3.43 -10.51 -3.96
CA ALA A 241 3.24 -10.60 -5.40
C ALA A 241 1.90 -11.26 -5.75
N LEU A 242 1.55 -12.36 -5.07
CA LEU A 242 0.24 -13.00 -5.26
C LEU A 242 -0.93 -12.05 -5.00
N LEU A 243 -0.88 -11.27 -3.93
CA LEU A 243 -1.92 -10.26 -3.62
C LEU A 243 -2.00 -9.19 -4.71
N ALA A 244 -0.86 -8.70 -5.17
CA ALA A 244 -0.79 -7.68 -6.22
C ALA A 244 -1.35 -8.21 -7.56
N TRP A 245 -0.97 -9.43 -7.96
CA TRP A 245 -1.47 -10.06 -9.17
C TRP A 245 -2.95 -10.43 -9.07
N GLN A 246 -3.43 -10.91 -7.93
CA GLN A 246 -4.87 -11.13 -7.71
C GLN A 246 -5.64 -9.83 -7.91
N ARG A 247 -5.13 -8.72 -7.39
CA ARG A 247 -5.77 -7.42 -7.57
C ARG A 247 -5.77 -6.97 -9.02
N TRP A 248 -4.66 -7.15 -9.74
CA TRP A 248 -4.56 -6.91 -11.18
C TRP A 248 -5.60 -7.72 -11.96
N CYS A 249 -5.71 -9.03 -11.68
CA CYS A 249 -6.67 -9.90 -12.35
C CYS A 249 -8.13 -9.53 -12.06
N HIS A 250 -8.45 -9.07 -10.86
CA HIS A 250 -9.78 -8.54 -10.54
C HIS A 250 -10.15 -7.32 -11.40
N ALA A 251 -9.19 -6.43 -11.63
CA ALA A 251 -9.41 -5.18 -12.38
C ALA A 251 -9.40 -5.39 -13.89
N LYS A 252 -8.52 -6.23 -14.41
CA LYS A 252 -8.25 -6.36 -15.86
C LYS A 252 -8.64 -7.70 -16.45
N GLY A 253 -8.81 -8.74 -15.64
CA GLY A 253 -8.93 -10.12 -16.08
C GLY A 253 -7.58 -10.81 -16.29
N GLY A 254 -7.60 -12.09 -16.64
CA GLY A 254 -6.42 -12.93 -16.83
C GLY A 254 -6.13 -13.82 -15.63
N GLU A 255 -5.04 -14.56 -15.72
CA GLU A 255 -4.54 -15.44 -14.65
C GLU A 255 -3.24 -14.90 -14.08
N ALA A 256 -3.10 -14.98 -12.76
CA ALA A 256 -1.87 -14.63 -12.07
C ALA A 256 -0.91 -15.83 -12.11
N ALA A 257 0.16 -15.74 -12.86
CA ALA A 257 1.29 -16.64 -12.78
C ALA A 257 2.42 -15.94 -12.03
N ILE A 258 2.84 -16.50 -10.89
CA ILE A 258 3.98 -16.00 -10.13
C ILE A 258 5.21 -16.80 -10.50
N GLU A 259 6.18 -16.12 -11.04
CA GLU A 259 7.43 -16.72 -11.50
C GLU A 259 8.63 -15.91 -10.98
N PRO A 260 9.11 -16.17 -9.75
CA PRO A 260 10.24 -15.43 -9.20
C PRO A 260 11.49 -15.58 -10.05
N ALA A 261 12.17 -14.47 -10.28
CA ALA A 261 13.38 -14.44 -11.09
C ALA A 261 14.47 -13.54 -10.49
N GLY A 262 15.71 -14.04 -10.47
CA GLY A 262 16.88 -13.26 -10.07
C GLY A 262 16.92 -12.85 -8.60
N ASP A 263 17.77 -11.88 -8.29
CA ASP A 263 17.86 -11.18 -7.01
C ASP A 263 17.84 -9.66 -7.28
N PRO A 264 16.63 -9.06 -7.32
CA PRO A 264 16.49 -7.63 -7.56
C PRO A 264 16.74 -6.77 -6.31
N TRP A 265 17.26 -7.32 -5.22
CA TRP A 265 17.62 -6.54 -4.03
C TRP A 265 18.58 -5.41 -4.39
N PRO A 266 18.26 -4.14 -4.08
CA PRO A 266 19.05 -3.00 -4.50
C PRO A 266 20.39 -2.92 -3.76
N GLU A 267 21.43 -2.47 -4.47
CA GLU A 267 22.72 -2.19 -3.87
C GLU A 267 22.64 -0.96 -2.95
N GLY A 268 23.49 -0.91 -1.93
CA GLY A 268 23.49 0.19 -0.96
C GLY A 268 22.41 0.10 0.12
N PHE A 269 21.55 -0.93 0.09
CA PHE A 269 20.54 -1.18 1.12
C PHE A 269 20.81 -2.52 1.83
N PRO A 270 21.70 -2.55 2.82
CA PRO A 270 21.91 -3.77 3.58
C PRO A 270 20.62 -4.19 4.29
N PRO A 271 20.31 -5.49 4.37
CA PRO A 271 19.14 -5.94 5.12
C PRO A 271 19.34 -5.64 6.61
N GLU A 272 18.30 -5.10 7.25
CA GLU A 272 18.28 -4.89 8.71
C GLU A 272 17.95 -6.20 9.45
N PHE A 273 17.18 -7.06 8.78
CA PHE A 273 16.78 -8.36 9.30
C PHE A 273 17.09 -9.44 8.28
N THR A 274 17.57 -10.59 8.76
CA THR A 274 17.79 -11.79 7.95
C THR A 274 17.09 -12.99 8.56
N ASP A 275 16.63 -13.92 7.71
CA ASP A 275 15.98 -15.16 8.13
C ASP A 275 14.82 -14.94 9.09
N VAL A 276 13.91 -14.01 8.73
CA VAL A 276 12.80 -13.59 9.59
C VAL A 276 11.44 -14.06 9.08
N GLN A 277 10.51 -14.25 10.02
CA GLN A 277 9.11 -14.49 9.72
C GLN A 277 8.36 -13.18 9.58
N VAL A 278 7.64 -13.00 8.48
CA VAL A 278 6.86 -11.80 8.15
C VAL A 278 5.39 -12.13 8.15
N GLY A 279 4.62 -11.47 9.02
CA GLY A 279 3.15 -11.56 9.04
C GLY A 279 2.55 -10.59 8.03
N ILE A 280 1.70 -11.09 7.14
CA ILE A 280 0.98 -10.30 6.12
C ILE A 280 -0.48 -10.20 6.52
N ALA A 281 -0.94 -8.97 6.80
CA ALA A 281 -2.33 -8.66 7.18
C ALA A 281 -3.02 -7.83 6.10
N ARG A 282 -4.33 -8.06 5.92
CA ARG A 282 -5.13 -7.42 4.87
C ARG A 282 -6.37 -6.77 5.47
N THR A 283 -6.87 -5.77 4.75
CA THR A 283 -8.23 -5.23 4.91
C THR A 283 -8.90 -5.21 3.55
N GLN A 284 -10.09 -5.79 3.46
CA GLN A 284 -10.88 -5.82 2.23
C GLN A 284 -12.37 -5.65 2.58
N PRO A 285 -13.11 -4.77 1.92
CA PRO A 285 -14.54 -4.67 2.12
C PRO A 285 -15.27 -5.92 1.61
N ARG A 286 -16.47 -6.17 2.14
CA ARG A 286 -17.37 -7.14 1.51
C ARG A 286 -17.83 -6.61 0.16
N TYR A 287 -17.62 -7.37 -0.91
CA TYR A 287 -17.97 -6.96 -2.27
C TYR A 287 -18.19 -8.16 -3.18
N ASN A 288 -19.16 -8.09 -4.09
CA ASN A 288 -19.48 -9.12 -5.11
C ASN A 288 -19.58 -10.56 -4.55
N GLY A 289 -20.17 -10.72 -3.36
CA GLY A 289 -20.34 -12.03 -2.71
C GLY A 289 -19.11 -12.50 -1.90
N GLU A 290 -17.99 -11.80 -1.97
CA GLU A 290 -16.83 -12.09 -1.13
C GLU A 290 -17.02 -11.54 0.28
N ALA A 291 -16.59 -12.29 1.28
CA ALA A 291 -16.60 -11.84 2.67
C ALA A 291 -15.56 -10.73 2.91
N GLY A 292 -15.89 -9.77 3.78
CA GLY A 292 -14.92 -8.75 4.21
C GLY A 292 -13.75 -9.39 4.97
N VAL A 293 -12.56 -8.79 4.84
CA VAL A 293 -11.34 -9.17 5.55
C VAL A 293 -10.96 -8.03 6.50
N HIS A 294 -10.67 -8.34 7.76
CA HIS A 294 -10.40 -7.38 8.84
C HIS A 294 -9.13 -7.74 9.64
N GLU A 295 -8.15 -8.35 8.99
CA GLU A 295 -6.92 -8.85 9.62
C GLU A 295 -6.11 -7.70 10.25
N ILE A 296 -6.00 -6.55 9.56
CA ILE A 296 -5.26 -5.38 10.09
C ILE A 296 -5.92 -4.83 11.36
N GLU A 297 -7.25 -4.72 11.41
CA GLU A 297 -7.94 -4.30 12.62
C GLU A 297 -7.70 -5.29 13.76
N ALA A 298 -7.80 -6.60 13.48
CA ALA A 298 -7.55 -7.65 14.44
C ALA A 298 -6.10 -7.63 14.96
N LEU A 299 -5.13 -7.41 14.07
CA LEU A 299 -3.71 -7.28 14.40
C LEU A 299 -3.47 -6.08 15.34
N PHE A 300 -4.02 -4.91 15.05
CA PHE A 300 -3.91 -3.75 15.94
C PHE A 300 -4.53 -4.01 17.30
N LEU A 301 -5.73 -4.62 17.35
CA LEU A 301 -6.38 -4.95 18.63
C LEU A 301 -5.58 -5.95 19.46
N ALA A 302 -4.94 -6.93 18.81
CA ALA A 302 -4.07 -7.89 19.46
C ALA A 302 -2.78 -7.21 19.98
N SER A 303 -2.09 -6.45 19.14
CA SER A 303 -0.85 -5.73 19.51
C SER A 303 -1.08 -4.78 20.70
N ILE A 304 -2.12 -3.95 20.64
CA ILE A 304 -2.49 -3.05 21.75
C ILE A 304 -2.76 -3.84 23.03
N GLY A 305 -3.43 -5.00 22.91
CA GLY A 305 -3.78 -5.81 24.05
C GLY A 305 -2.63 -6.52 24.76
N HIS A 306 -1.46 -6.58 24.10
CA HIS A 306 -0.24 -7.15 24.66
C HIS A 306 0.77 -6.06 25.10
N ALA A 307 0.44 -4.79 24.90
CA ALA A 307 1.31 -3.70 25.32
C ALA A 307 1.32 -3.56 26.85
N GLU A 308 2.51 -3.55 27.45
CA GLU A 308 2.70 -3.44 28.89
C GLU A 308 3.29 -2.10 29.31
N HIS A 309 4.22 -1.53 28.54
CA HIS A 309 5.00 -0.34 28.89
C HIS A 309 4.73 0.85 27.99
N SER A 310 4.71 0.65 26.67
CA SER A 310 4.53 1.75 25.73
C SER A 310 3.72 1.35 24.50
N ILE A 311 2.94 2.30 23.98
CA ILE A 311 2.32 2.25 22.66
C ILE A 311 2.77 3.50 21.93
N TYR A 312 3.44 3.31 20.77
CA TYR A 312 3.80 4.36 19.84
C TYR A 312 3.03 4.16 18.55
N ILE A 313 2.34 5.19 18.10
CA ILE A 313 1.51 5.15 16.89
C ILE A 313 1.84 6.37 16.02
N GLU A 314 2.18 6.13 14.76
CA GLU A 314 2.17 7.13 13.70
C GLU A 314 1.01 6.82 12.78
N ASN A 315 0.09 7.76 12.62
CA ASN A 315 -1.09 7.50 11.80
C ASN A 315 -1.74 8.79 11.29
N GLN A 316 -2.06 8.82 10.01
CA GLN A 316 -2.75 9.91 9.36
C GLN A 316 -4.18 10.11 9.92
N PHE A 317 -4.90 9.02 10.21
CA PHE A 317 -6.30 9.03 10.61
C PHE A 317 -6.52 8.33 11.96
N THR A 318 -6.54 9.04 13.05
CA THR A 318 -6.86 8.50 14.38
C THR A 318 -8.37 8.61 14.63
N THR A 319 -9.18 7.78 13.97
CA THR A 319 -10.64 7.93 13.94
C THR A 319 -11.43 6.71 14.43
N SER A 320 -10.79 5.52 14.52
CA SER A 320 -11.48 4.28 14.89
C SER A 320 -11.86 4.25 16.36
N PRO A 321 -13.15 4.19 16.73
CA PRO A 321 -13.56 4.08 18.12
C PRO A 321 -13.20 2.73 18.74
N ARG A 322 -13.09 1.66 17.93
CA ARG A 322 -12.69 0.32 18.43
C ARG A 322 -11.24 0.32 18.91
N ILE A 323 -10.34 0.94 18.13
CA ILE A 323 -8.93 1.10 18.50
C ILE A 323 -8.82 1.99 19.74
N ALA A 324 -9.50 3.14 19.78
CA ALA A 324 -9.51 4.03 20.95
C ALA A 324 -9.96 3.30 22.24
N LEU A 325 -11.05 2.54 22.17
CA LEU A 325 -11.55 1.77 23.32
C LEU A 325 -10.58 0.65 23.73
N ARG A 326 -9.88 0.03 22.79
CA ARG A 326 -8.85 -0.98 23.09
C ARG A 326 -7.66 -0.36 23.82
N ILE A 327 -7.17 0.80 23.38
CA ILE A 327 -6.13 1.57 24.07
C ILE A 327 -6.59 1.97 25.47
N ALA A 328 -7.80 2.51 25.61
CA ALA A 328 -8.36 2.92 26.88
C ALA A 328 -8.40 1.76 27.90
N ARG A 329 -8.91 0.59 27.49
CA ARG A 329 -8.94 -0.62 28.33
C ARG A 329 -7.53 -1.10 28.70
N GLN A 330 -6.55 -0.94 27.82
CA GLN A 330 -5.17 -1.34 28.13
C GLN A 330 -4.52 -0.37 29.12
N LEU A 331 -4.76 0.93 28.99
CA LEU A 331 -4.35 1.95 29.95
C LEU A 331 -4.95 1.72 31.36
N GLU A 332 -6.20 1.23 31.45
CA GLU A 332 -6.84 0.86 32.71
C GLU A 332 -6.20 -0.39 33.33
N ARG A 333 -5.79 -1.37 32.50
CA ARG A 333 -5.19 -2.63 32.95
C ARG A 333 -3.73 -2.50 33.35
N GLN A 334 -3.01 -1.59 32.67
CA GLN A 334 -1.56 -1.39 32.84
C GLN A 334 -1.31 0.03 33.35
N PRO A 335 -1.15 0.22 34.67
CA PRO A 335 -0.99 1.57 35.26
C PRO A 335 0.25 2.34 34.78
N GLN A 336 1.29 1.63 34.34
CA GLN A 336 2.54 2.24 33.85
C GLN A 336 2.62 2.38 32.32
N LEU A 337 1.57 1.97 31.59
CA LEU A 337 1.53 2.08 30.14
C LEU A 337 1.47 3.54 29.71
N GLU A 338 2.39 3.96 28.86
CA GLU A 338 2.39 5.27 28.20
C GLU A 338 1.99 5.14 26.72
N VAL A 339 1.32 6.15 26.18
CA VAL A 339 0.88 6.18 24.78
C VAL A 339 1.33 7.46 24.13
N VAL A 340 2.08 7.35 23.03
CA VAL A 340 2.47 8.47 22.18
C VAL A 340 1.84 8.27 20.80
N ILE A 341 1.14 9.28 20.31
CA ILE A 341 0.52 9.25 19.00
C ILE A 341 1.01 10.46 18.20
N VAL A 342 1.67 10.18 17.09
CA VAL A 342 2.07 11.17 16.09
C VAL A 342 1.01 11.20 15.00
N ALA A 343 0.46 12.38 14.73
CA ALA A 343 -0.58 12.56 13.73
C ALA A 343 -0.49 13.94 13.09
N PRO A 344 -0.85 14.13 11.81
CA PRO A 344 -0.82 15.44 11.19
C PRO A 344 -1.74 16.42 11.92
N ARG A 345 -1.28 17.66 12.10
CA ARG A 345 -2.04 18.72 12.77
C ARG A 345 -3.35 19.04 12.05
N SER A 346 -3.31 19.01 10.71
CA SER A 346 -4.47 19.23 9.84
C SER A 346 -4.34 18.35 8.60
N HIS A 347 -5.47 17.98 8.00
CA HIS A 347 -5.49 17.37 6.67
C HIS A 347 -5.54 18.44 5.59
N ASP A 348 -4.92 18.23 4.47
CA ASP A 348 -4.87 19.20 3.37
C ASP A 348 -6.19 19.22 2.59
N SER A 349 -6.84 18.08 2.42
CA SER A 349 -8.14 17.96 1.74
C SER A 349 -9.30 18.51 2.59
N ILE A 350 -10.18 19.32 1.96
CA ILE A 350 -11.41 19.84 2.60
C ILE A 350 -12.36 18.70 2.95
N VAL A 351 -12.43 17.67 2.13
CA VAL A 351 -13.29 16.49 2.33
C VAL A 351 -12.81 15.72 3.55
N GLU A 352 -11.53 15.42 3.65
CA GLU A 352 -10.93 14.75 4.80
C GLU A 352 -11.11 15.53 6.09
N ARG A 353 -10.85 16.84 6.07
CA ARG A 353 -11.07 17.72 7.24
C ARG A 353 -12.49 17.61 7.79
N ARG A 354 -13.50 17.59 6.92
CA ARG A 354 -14.90 17.52 7.35
C ARG A 354 -15.30 16.13 7.84
N THR A 355 -14.88 15.07 7.15
CA THR A 355 -15.27 13.70 7.47
C THR A 355 -14.50 13.13 8.67
N MET A 356 -13.19 13.41 8.81
CA MET A 356 -12.34 12.82 9.83
C MET A 356 -12.34 13.57 11.17
N ARG A 357 -12.71 14.87 11.19
CA ARG A 357 -12.63 15.70 12.39
C ARG A 357 -13.39 15.13 13.59
N ASN A 358 -14.63 14.73 13.40
CA ASN A 358 -15.47 14.22 14.50
C ASN A 358 -14.94 12.88 15.01
N GLY A 359 -14.45 12.03 14.13
CA GLY A 359 -13.81 10.76 14.50
C GLY A 359 -12.57 10.98 15.36
N ARG A 360 -11.68 11.92 14.96
CA ARG A 360 -10.48 12.30 15.72
C ARG A 360 -10.83 12.81 17.12
N ILE A 361 -11.75 13.77 17.21
CA ILE A 361 -12.19 14.31 18.52
C ILE A 361 -12.71 13.22 19.42
N ARG A 362 -13.53 12.29 18.90
CA ARG A 362 -14.05 11.17 19.65
C ARG A 362 -12.95 10.22 20.10
N PHE A 363 -12.04 9.86 19.22
CA PHE A 363 -10.88 9.01 19.52
C PHE A 363 -10.06 9.59 20.67
N TRP A 364 -9.69 10.87 20.57
CA TRP A 364 -8.90 11.57 21.58
C TRP A 364 -9.59 11.62 22.93
N ARG A 365 -10.86 11.97 22.97
CA ARG A 365 -11.63 12.01 24.21
C ARG A 365 -11.66 10.66 24.93
N ILE A 366 -11.74 9.56 24.19
CA ILE A 366 -11.73 8.21 24.77
C ILE A 366 -10.37 7.91 25.39
N VAL A 367 -9.29 8.13 24.63
CA VAL A 367 -7.94 7.73 25.06
C VAL A 367 -7.41 8.63 26.17
N THR A 368 -7.57 9.95 26.06
CA THR A 368 -7.11 10.91 27.08
C THR A 368 -7.90 10.78 28.40
N ARG A 369 -9.20 10.47 28.33
CA ARG A 369 -9.99 10.23 29.53
C ARG A 369 -9.48 9.02 30.32
N ALA A 370 -9.02 7.98 29.66
CA ALA A 370 -8.52 6.77 30.30
C ALA A 370 -7.08 6.90 30.81
N GLY A 371 -6.22 7.63 30.08
CA GLY A 371 -4.78 7.68 30.37
C GLY A 371 -4.29 8.96 31.04
N GLY A 372 -5.03 10.07 30.95
CA GLY A 372 -4.59 11.38 31.48
C GLY A 372 -3.23 11.78 30.90
N ASP A 373 -2.28 12.09 31.79
CA ASP A 373 -0.91 12.53 31.46
C ASP A 373 -0.05 11.44 30.80
N ARG A 374 -0.48 10.18 30.83
CA ARG A 374 0.19 9.06 30.16
C ARG A 374 -0.07 9.00 28.66
N VAL A 375 -0.88 9.92 28.12
CA VAL A 375 -1.22 9.98 26.69
C VAL A 375 -0.73 11.29 26.11
N ARG A 376 0.14 11.21 25.12
CA ARG A 376 0.69 12.39 24.42
C ARG A 376 0.34 12.36 22.94
N LEU A 377 -0.14 13.50 22.44
CA LEU A 377 -0.31 13.76 21.02
C LEU A 377 0.82 14.66 20.53
N VAL A 378 1.49 14.21 19.49
CA VAL A 378 2.59 14.94 18.83
C VAL A 378 2.20 15.19 17.37
N TYR A 379 2.63 16.37 16.84
CA TYR A 379 2.31 16.79 15.48
C TYR A 379 3.59 17.02 14.68
#